data_455990e3bed33fc1887cefeb5635f93f
#
_entry.id   455990e3bed33fc1887cefeb5635f93f
#
_cell.length_a   1.000
_cell.length_b   1.000
_cell.length_c   1.000
_cell.angle_alpha   90.00
_cell.angle_beta   90.00
_cell.angle_gamma   90.00
#
_symmetry.space_group_name_H-M   'P 1'
#
loop_
_entity.id
_entity.type
_entity.pdbx_description
1 polymer ?
#
loop_
_entity_poly.entity_id
_entity_poly.type
_entity_poly.pdbx_seq_one_letter_code
_entity_poly.pdbx_strand_id
1 'polypeptide(L)'
;MIKDFLIFNCIGVNDKIGLKFDNKFYVHDFDQKVNKNDQLVSSILNLVKKYKANIDENFSILVNSGPGSFSSIRVSLAVAKGIKISKKINLYGFKNSDLGQFNLANIELLIKKNLIQKNLIKPLYIS
;
A
#
# COMPACT_ATOMS: atom_id res chain seq x y z
N MET A 1 -0.75 1.43 17.86
CA MET A 1 -0.64 0.18 17.10
C MET A 1 -1.44 0.26 15.81
N ILE A 2 -0.86 -0.21 14.70
CA ILE A 2 -1.53 -0.15 13.40
C ILE A 2 -2.62 -1.21 13.36
N LYS A 3 -3.86 -0.80 13.17
CA LYS A 3 -5.02 -1.69 13.15
C LYS A 3 -5.67 -1.73 11.77
N ASP A 4 -6.07 -0.58 11.25
CA ASP A 4 -6.67 -0.46 9.93
C ASP A 4 -5.67 0.18 8.99
N PHE A 5 -5.56 -0.36 7.77
CA PHE A 5 -4.56 0.14 6.83
C PHE A 5 -4.91 -0.16 5.38
N LEU A 6 -4.31 0.63 4.51
CA LEU A 6 -4.18 0.30 3.09
C LEU A 6 -2.74 -0.12 2.85
N ILE A 7 -2.54 -1.12 2.00
CA ILE A 7 -1.20 -1.51 1.59
C ILE A 7 -1.10 -1.50 0.07
N PHE A 8 -0.09 -0.80 -0.44
CA PHE A 8 0.19 -0.70 -1.86
C PHE A 8 1.39 -1.59 -2.19
N ASN A 9 1.12 -2.74 -2.81
CA ASN A 9 2.16 -3.66 -3.25
C ASN A 9 2.31 -3.55 -4.76
N CYS A 10 2.81 -2.41 -5.20
CA CYS A 10 2.85 -2.01 -6.61
C CYS A 10 4.29 -1.70 -7.02
N ILE A 11 5.05 -2.75 -7.34
CA ILE A 11 6.44 -2.64 -7.78
C ILE A 11 6.64 -3.02 -9.25
N GLY A 12 5.54 -3.21 -9.99
CA GLY A 12 5.57 -3.50 -11.42
C GLY A 12 5.31 -4.96 -11.77
N VAL A 13 5.29 -5.86 -10.79
CA VAL A 13 5.05 -7.30 -10.98
C VAL A 13 4.00 -7.75 -9.98
N ASN A 14 2.94 -8.38 -10.47
CA ASN A 14 1.85 -8.89 -9.63
C ASN A 14 1.31 -7.83 -8.68
N ASP A 15 1.08 -6.64 -9.22
CA ASP A 15 0.66 -5.50 -8.41
C ASP A 15 -0.69 -5.74 -7.78
N LYS A 16 -0.81 -5.39 -6.51
CA LYS A 16 -2.04 -5.53 -5.71
C LYS A 16 -2.13 -4.42 -4.69
N ILE A 17 -3.35 -4.17 -4.27
CA ILE A 17 -3.59 -3.34 -3.09
C ILE A 17 -4.42 -4.15 -2.10
N GLY A 18 -4.26 -3.83 -0.83
CA GLY A 18 -5.02 -4.45 0.24
C GLY A 18 -5.65 -3.42 1.15
N LEU A 19 -6.81 -3.74 1.66
CA LEU A 19 -7.51 -2.92 2.65
C LEU A 19 -7.81 -3.78 3.87
N LYS A 20 -7.25 -3.41 5.01
CA LYS A 20 -7.67 -4.01 6.27
C LYS A 20 -8.57 -3.03 7.00
N PHE A 21 -9.81 -3.43 7.23
CA PHE A 21 -10.82 -2.60 7.87
C PHE A 21 -11.81 -3.49 8.62
N ASP A 22 -12.12 -3.12 9.85
CA ASP A 22 -13.11 -3.83 10.67
C ASP A 22 -12.79 -5.33 10.81
N ASN A 23 -11.52 -5.64 11.10
CA ASN A 23 -10.98 -7.00 11.27
C ASN A 23 -11.07 -7.89 10.04
N LYS A 24 -11.30 -7.31 8.86
CA LYS A 24 -11.35 -8.04 7.60
C LYS A 24 -10.29 -7.50 6.65
N PHE A 25 -9.78 -8.37 5.79
CA PHE A 25 -8.76 -8.00 4.82
C PHE A 25 -9.24 -8.29 3.41
N TYR A 26 -9.19 -7.27 2.55
CA TYR A 26 -9.66 -7.33 1.17
C TYR A 26 -8.51 -7.03 0.24
N VAL A 27 -8.39 -7.81 -0.82
CA VAL A 27 -7.32 -7.66 -1.81
C VAL A 27 -7.91 -7.38 -3.18
N HIS A 28 -7.30 -6.46 -3.89
CA HIS A 28 -7.60 -6.19 -5.29
C HIS A 28 -6.33 -6.42 -6.13
N ASP A 29 -6.42 -7.34 -7.09
CA ASP A 29 -5.35 -7.59 -8.04
C ASP A 29 -5.48 -6.67 -9.24
N PHE A 30 -4.37 -6.09 -9.69
CA PHE A 30 -4.37 -5.20 -10.85
C PHE A 30 -4.50 -6.00 -12.14
N ASP A 31 -5.32 -5.47 -13.06
CA ASP A 31 -5.41 -6.01 -14.41
C ASP A 31 -4.18 -5.56 -15.19
N GLN A 32 -3.40 -6.53 -15.67
CA GLN A 32 -2.17 -6.23 -16.40
C GLN A 32 -2.42 -5.62 -17.79
N LYS A 33 -3.64 -5.72 -18.32
CA LYS A 33 -4.00 -5.17 -19.61
C LYS A 33 -4.33 -3.69 -19.57
N VAL A 34 -4.55 -3.14 -18.39
CA VAL A 34 -4.92 -1.73 -18.20
C VAL A 34 -3.70 -0.97 -17.67
N ASN A 35 -3.63 0.31 -17.99
CA ASN A 35 -2.55 1.17 -17.49
C ASN A 35 -2.55 1.17 -15.96
N LYS A 36 -1.45 0.72 -15.37
CA LYS A 36 -1.32 0.58 -13.91
C LYS A 36 -1.43 1.91 -13.17
N ASN A 37 -0.96 2.98 -13.78
CA ASN A 37 -1.00 4.30 -13.17
C ASN A 37 -2.43 4.79 -12.96
N ASP A 38 -3.32 4.47 -13.92
CA ASP A 38 -4.73 4.83 -13.82
C ASP A 38 -5.50 3.91 -12.87
N GLN A 39 -5.03 2.68 -12.68
CA GLN A 39 -5.72 1.71 -11.84
C GLN A 39 -5.58 1.99 -10.34
N LEU A 40 -4.45 2.52 -9.91
CA LEU A 40 -4.18 2.63 -8.46
C LEU A 40 -5.24 3.47 -7.75
N VAL A 41 -5.48 4.68 -8.21
CA VAL A 41 -6.45 5.59 -7.56
C VAL A 41 -7.86 5.01 -7.64
N SER A 42 -8.28 4.55 -8.82
CA SER A 42 -9.63 3.99 -8.98
C SER A 42 -9.83 2.74 -8.14
N SER A 43 -8.82 1.89 -8.03
CA SER A 43 -8.90 0.67 -7.22
C SER A 43 -9.00 0.99 -5.73
N ILE A 44 -8.25 1.97 -5.26
CA ILE A 44 -8.35 2.43 -3.86
C ILE A 44 -9.75 2.95 -3.58
N LEU A 45 -10.26 3.83 -4.44
CA LEU A 45 -11.59 4.42 -4.27
C LEU A 45 -12.67 3.34 -4.28
N ASN A 46 -12.56 2.37 -5.19
CA ASN A 46 -13.52 1.27 -5.28
C ASN A 46 -13.52 0.40 -4.03
N LEU A 47 -12.35 0.05 -3.50
CA LEU A 47 -12.26 -0.74 -2.27
C LEU A 47 -12.85 0.01 -1.08
N VAL A 48 -12.46 1.26 -0.90
CA VAL A 48 -12.92 2.08 0.22
C VAL A 48 -14.43 2.26 0.17
N LYS A 49 -14.99 2.52 -1.01
CA LYS A 49 -16.42 2.69 -1.20
C LYS A 49 -17.19 1.39 -1.01
N LYS A 50 -16.70 0.29 -1.59
CA LYS A 50 -17.35 -1.01 -1.52
C LYS A 50 -17.53 -1.50 -0.10
N TYR A 51 -16.52 -1.35 0.73
CA TYR A 51 -16.54 -1.83 2.11
C TYR A 51 -16.83 -0.73 3.12
N LYS A 52 -17.18 0.47 2.65
CA LYS A 52 -17.55 1.62 3.47
C LYS A 52 -16.47 1.94 4.52
N ALA A 53 -15.22 1.79 4.13
CA ALA A 53 -14.11 2.10 5.01
C ALA A 53 -14.00 3.61 5.20
N ASN A 54 -13.79 4.03 6.45
CA ASN A 54 -13.60 5.43 6.77
C ASN A 54 -12.11 5.69 6.98
N ILE A 55 -11.49 6.34 6.01
CA ILE A 55 -10.07 6.66 6.10
C ILE A 55 -9.90 7.95 6.91
N ASP A 56 -9.51 7.80 8.16
CA ASP A 56 -9.29 8.91 9.08
C ASP A 56 -7.88 8.84 9.67
N GLU A 57 -7.61 9.67 10.68
CA GLU A 57 -6.29 9.75 11.30
C GLU A 57 -5.80 8.46 11.95
N ASN A 58 -6.70 7.50 12.19
CA ASN A 58 -6.34 6.19 12.75
C ASN A 58 -5.92 5.19 11.68
N PHE A 59 -6.08 5.55 10.43
CA PHE A 59 -5.67 4.73 9.30
C PHE A 59 -4.18 4.90 9.02
N SER A 60 -3.58 3.87 8.44
CA SER A 60 -2.19 3.92 7.99
C SER A 60 -2.11 3.45 6.54
N ILE A 61 -1.09 3.90 5.81
CA ILE A 61 -0.78 3.37 4.49
C ILE A 61 0.61 2.75 4.56
N LEU A 62 0.72 1.53 4.05
CA LEU A 62 2.00 0.84 3.88
C LEU A 62 2.30 0.76 2.39
N VAL A 63 3.49 1.19 1.98
CA VAL A 63 3.90 1.21 0.58
C VAL A 63 5.13 0.35 0.39
N ASN A 64 5.08 -0.57 -0.57
CA ASN A 64 6.26 -1.32 -0.96
C ASN A 64 7.24 -0.37 -1.67
N SER A 65 8.39 -0.16 -1.06
CA SER A 65 9.42 0.76 -1.57
C SER A 65 10.38 0.10 -2.56
N GLY A 66 10.15 -1.15 -2.90
CA GLY A 66 10.96 -1.88 -3.86
C GLY A 66 11.97 -2.84 -3.25
N PRO A 67 12.91 -3.31 -4.05
CA PRO A 67 13.25 -2.85 -5.40
C PRO A 67 12.17 -3.21 -6.44
N GLY A 68 12.01 -2.36 -7.44
CA GLY A 68 11.02 -2.57 -8.47
C GLY A 68 10.98 -1.47 -9.51
N SER A 69 9.93 -1.47 -10.32
CA SER A 69 9.72 -0.53 -11.42
C SER A 69 9.69 0.92 -10.94
N PHE A 70 10.48 1.77 -11.58
CA PHE A 70 10.55 3.20 -11.28
C PHE A 70 9.17 3.86 -11.33
N SER A 71 8.43 3.64 -12.41
CA SER A 71 7.12 4.29 -12.58
C SER A 71 6.10 3.79 -11.57
N SER A 72 6.06 2.49 -11.29
CA SER A 72 5.09 1.90 -10.36
C SER A 72 5.31 2.37 -8.93
N ILE A 73 6.56 2.35 -8.46
CA ILE A 73 6.89 2.78 -7.10
C ILE A 73 6.63 4.28 -6.95
N ARG A 74 6.99 5.06 -7.95
CA ARG A 74 6.83 6.50 -7.94
C ARG A 74 5.35 6.90 -7.85
N VAL A 75 4.50 6.24 -8.62
CA VAL A 75 3.04 6.49 -8.57
C VAL A 75 2.49 6.11 -7.20
N SER A 76 2.88 4.94 -6.68
CA SER A 76 2.44 4.50 -5.34
C SER A 76 2.79 5.50 -4.26
N LEU A 77 4.02 5.99 -4.25
CA LEU A 77 4.46 6.98 -3.26
C LEU A 77 3.74 8.31 -3.42
N ALA A 78 3.54 8.77 -4.66
CA ALA A 78 2.83 10.02 -4.91
C ALA A 78 1.38 9.96 -4.41
N VAL A 79 0.68 8.86 -4.71
CA VAL A 79 -0.70 8.67 -4.27
C VAL A 79 -0.76 8.57 -2.75
N ALA A 80 0.12 7.79 -2.15
CA ALA A 80 0.16 7.63 -0.69
C ALA A 80 0.42 8.95 0.03
N LYS A 81 1.37 9.74 -0.46
CA LYS A 81 1.67 11.06 0.11
C LYS A 81 0.51 12.03 -0.04
N GLY A 82 -0.21 11.97 -1.16
CA GLY A 82 -1.41 12.78 -1.37
C GLY A 82 -2.50 12.46 -0.36
N ILE A 83 -2.75 11.17 -0.12
CA ILE A 83 -3.73 10.74 0.88
C ILE A 83 -3.28 11.14 2.29
N LYS A 84 -1.99 10.98 2.60
CA LYS A 84 -1.45 11.38 3.91
C LYS A 84 -1.72 12.85 4.19
N ILE A 85 -1.46 13.73 3.24
CA ILE A 85 -1.68 15.17 3.41
C ILE A 85 -3.17 15.47 3.57
N SER A 86 -4.00 14.87 2.72
CA SER A 86 -5.43 15.12 2.69
C SER A 86 -6.17 14.62 3.92
N LYS A 87 -5.78 13.46 4.45
CA LYS A 87 -6.49 12.78 5.55
C LYS A 87 -5.72 12.74 6.87
N LYS A 88 -4.51 13.27 6.90
CA LYS A 88 -3.64 13.30 8.09
C LYS A 88 -3.37 11.90 8.67
N ILE A 89 -3.16 10.95 7.80
CA ILE A 89 -2.88 9.57 8.19
C ILE A 89 -1.39 9.30 8.27
N ASN A 90 -1.01 8.16 8.85
CA ASN A 90 0.38 7.74 8.91
C ASN A 90 0.80 7.01 7.64
N LEU A 91 2.02 7.25 7.20
CA LEU A 91 2.59 6.62 6.01
C LEU A 91 3.85 5.86 6.39
N TYR A 92 3.92 4.59 5.96
CA TYR A 92 5.06 3.72 6.21
C TYR A 92 5.52 3.07 4.90
N GLY A 93 6.82 2.84 4.79
CA GLY A 93 7.39 2.08 3.71
C GLY A 93 7.93 0.74 4.19
N PHE A 94 7.97 -0.25 3.32
CA PHE A 94 8.58 -1.54 3.61
C PHE A 94 9.35 -2.03 2.37
N LYS A 95 10.35 -2.87 2.62
CA LYS A 95 11.14 -3.46 1.53
C LYS A 95 10.45 -4.72 1.02
N ASN A 96 10.48 -4.91 -0.29
CA ASN A 96 9.88 -6.08 -0.91
C ASN A 96 10.40 -7.40 -0.33
N SER A 97 11.71 -7.45 -0.03
CA SER A 97 12.33 -8.65 0.53
C SER A 97 11.82 -9.02 1.92
N ASP A 98 11.23 -8.08 2.64
CA ASP A 98 10.73 -8.33 4.00
C ASP A 98 9.29 -8.84 4.03
N LEU A 99 8.55 -8.77 2.92
CA LEU A 99 7.15 -9.20 2.92
C LEU A 99 7.05 -10.63 2.46
N GLY A 100 7.59 -11.33 1.80
CA GLY A 100 7.27 -12.65 1.32
C GLY A 100 5.94 -12.67 0.55
N GLN A 101 5.14 -13.70 0.74
CA GLN A 101 3.86 -13.83 0.05
C GLN A 101 2.87 -12.77 0.55
N PHE A 102 2.09 -12.19 -0.38
CA PHE A 102 1.13 -11.13 -0.05
C PHE A 102 -0.11 -11.73 0.61
N ASN A 103 -0.12 -11.73 1.92
CA ASN A 103 -1.27 -12.13 2.72
C ASN A 103 -1.26 -11.37 4.05
N LEU A 104 -2.39 -11.39 4.74
CA LEU A 104 -2.54 -10.63 5.97
C LEU A 104 -1.54 -11.07 7.04
N ALA A 105 -1.29 -12.37 7.19
CA ALA A 105 -0.37 -12.88 8.19
C ALA A 105 1.04 -12.31 8.01
N ASN A 106 1.53 -12.30 6.77
CA ASN A 106 2.85 -11.76 6.46
C ASN A 106 2.91 -10.25 6.63
N ILE A 107 1.84 -9.54 6.28
CA ILE A 107 1.77 -8.09 6.45
C ILE A 107 1.79 -7.75 7.94
N GLU A 108 1.04 -8.49 8.74
CA GLU A 108 1.03 -8.26 10.19
C GLU A 108 2.39 -8.57 10.82
N LEU A 109 3.14 -9.53 10.27
CA LEU A 109 4.51 -9.81 10.71
C LEU A 109 5.44 -8.63 10.41
N LEU A 110 5.30 -7.96 9.27
CA LEU A 110 6.08 -6.76 8.98
C LEU A 110 5.90 -5.70 10.07
N ILE A 111 4.67 -5.49 10.46
CA ILE A 111 4.32 -4.51 11.48
C ILE A 111 4.86 -4.94 12.84
N LYS A 112 4.63 -6.19 13.21
CA LYS A 112 5.04 -6.74 14.50
C LYS A 112 6.55 -6.75 14.68
N LYS A 113 7.30 -7.07 13.62
CA LYS A 113 8.77 -7.09 13.66
C LYS A 113 9.40 -5.72 13.46
N ASN A 114 8.58 -4.68 13.33
CA ASN A 114 9.02 -3.31 13.11
C ASN A 114 9.90 -3.18 11.84
N LEU A 115 9.49 -3.84 10.77
CA LEU A 115 10.16 -3.78 9.48
C LEU A 115 9.56 -2.71 8.56
N ILE A 116 8.81 -1.78 9.11
CA ILE A 116 8.23 -0.65 8.40
C ILE A 116 8.92 0.63 8.84
N GLN A 117 9.09 1.55 7.89
CA GLN A 117 9.80 2.81 8.11
C GLN A 117 8.83 3.98 7.96
N LYS A 118 8.72 4.80 9.01
CA LYS A 118 7.79 5.93 9.04
C LYS A 118 8.42 7.16 8.40
N ASN A 119 7.61 7.90 7.64
CA ASN A 119 7.91 9.22 7.07
C ASN A 119 8.84 9.20 5.88
N LEU A 120 10.14 9.12 6.07
CA LEU A 120 11.12 9.23 4.99
C LEU A 120 11.31 7.88 4.30
N ILE A 121 10.51 7.65 3.26
CA ILE A 121 10.58 6.41 2.50
C ILE A 121 11.56 6.61 1.34
N LYS A 122 12.60 5.79 1.31
CA LYS A 122 13.57 5.79 0.22
C LYS A 122 13.22 4.70 -0.78
N PRO A 123 12.73 5.06 -1.97
CA PRO A 123 12.40 4.05 -2.97
C PRO A 123 13.66 3.39 -3.52
N LEU A 124 13.54 2.09 -3.81
CA LEU A 124 14.60 1.28 -4.40
C LEU A 124 14.18 0.94 -5.82
N TYR A 125 14.78 1.57 -6.81
CA TYR A 125 14.41 1.35 -8.19
C TYR A 125 15.34 0.33 -8.86
N ILE A 126 14.76 -0.44 -9.78
CA ILE A 126 15.50 -1.25 -10.72
C ILE A 126 15.55 -0.48 -12.02
N SER A 127 16.76 -0.17 -12.45
CA SER A 127 17.00 0.57 -13.69
C SER A 127 16.77 -0.30 -14.93
#